data_f4d41791aafe269557626c75b12615c4
#
_entry.id   f4d41791aafe269557626c75b12615c4
#
_cell.length_a   1.000
_cell.length_b   1.000
_cell.length_c   1.000
_cell.angle_alpha   90.00
_cell.angle_beta   90.00
_cell.angle_gamma   90.00
#
_symmetry.space_group_name_H-M   'P 1'
#
loop_
_entity.id
_entity.type
_entity.pdbx_description
1 polymer ?
#
loop_
_entity_poly.entity_id
_entity_poly.type
_entity_poly.pdbx_seq_one_letter_code
_entity_poly.pdbx_strand_id
1 'polypeptide(L)'
;TASKFALEGLSITLRMELAGTGIHVSLVEPGPIDSRFLATALEKFLGNIDYRNSVHAASYERQLGRLKGERRAKGKLGPEAVMAVLEKALTAPNPKPHYAVTTVARQGMLLKKLLPADMFYKLISRVG
;
A
#
# COMPACT_ATOMS: atom_id res chain seq x y z
N THR A 1 -8.73 3.51 0.27
CA THR A 1 -8.16 2.71 -0.85
C THR A 1 -8.30 3.45 -2.17
N ALA A 2 -9.49 3.96 -2.54
CA ALA A 2 -9.72 4.70 -3.78
C ALA A 2 -8.73 5.86 -3.99
N SER A 3 -8.45 6.65 -2.94
CA SER A 3 -7.48 7.75 -2.99
C SER A 3 -6.05 7.31 -3.38
N LYS A 4 -5.65 6.09 -3.02
CA LYS A 4 -4.34 5.55 -3.40
C LYS A 4 -4.28 5.14 -4.87
N PHE A 5 -5.38 4.58 -5.40
CA PHE A 5 -5.49 4.33 -6.84
C PHE A 5 -5.50 5.62 -7.67
N ALA A 6 -6.21 6.65 -7.18
CA ALA A 6 -6.19 7.96 -7.83
C ALA A 6 -4.78 8.58 -7.85
N LEU A 7 -4.04 8.47 -6.73
CA LEU A 7 -2.65 8.93 -6.65
C LEU A 7 -1.74 8.17 -7.62
N GLU A 8 -1.89 6.84 -7.74
CA GLU A 8 -1.13 6.02 -8.71
C GLU A 8 -1.41 6.49 -10.14
N GLY A 9 -2.69 6.61 -10.52
CA GLY A 9 -3.09 7.06 -11.85
C GLY A 9 -2.57 8.47 -12.18
N LEU A 10 -2.73 9.42 -11.26
CA LEU A 10 -2.22 10.78 -11.41
C LEU A 10 -0.70 10.80 -11.57
N SER A 11 0.03 10.02 -10.77
CA SER A 11 1.50 9.98 -10.85
C SER A 11 1.99 9.38 -12.16
N ILE A 12 1.31 8.37 -12.69
CA ILE A 12 1.64 7.77 -14.00
C ILE A 12 1.39 8.80 -15.12
N THR A 13 0.24 9.47 -15.11
CA THR A 13 -0.10 10.50 -16.12
C THR A 13 0.91 11.64 -16.07
N LEU A 14 1.19 12.17 -14.88
CA LEU A 14 2.16 13.26 -14.71
C LEU A 14 3.57 12.84 -15.18
N ARG A 15 3.98 11.60 -14.93
CA ARG A 15 5.26 11.08 -15.43
C ARG A 15 5.31 11.08 -16.97
N MET A 16 4.20 10.74 -17.63
CA MET A 16 4.12 10.76 -19.10
C MET A 16 4.16 12.19 -19.65
N GLU A 17 3.43 13.12 -19.04
CA GLU A 17 3.39 14.52 -19.43
C GLU A 17 4.75 15.21 -19.28
N LEU A 18 5.54 14.84 -18.28
CA LEU A 18 6.86 15.38 -18.02
C LEU A 18 8.00 14.66 -18.77
N ALA A 19 7.66 13.70 -19.64
CA ALA A 19 8.68 12.98 -20.40
C ALA A 19 9.52 13.95 -21.26
N GLY A 20 10.85 13.80 -21.19
CA GLY A 20 11.79 14.66 -21.93
C GLY A 20 12.13 15.99 -21.25
N THR A 21 11.48 16.36 -20.15
CA THR A 21 11.76 17.62 -19.41
C THR A 21 12.90 17.52 -18.41
N GLY A 22 13.39 16.30 -18.12
CA GLY A 22 14.34 16.03 -17.03
C GLY A 22 13.70 15.92 -15.65
N ILE A 23 12.37 16.11 -15.54
CA ILE A 23 11.64 15.91 -14.28
C ILE A 23 11.13 14.48 -14.19
N HIS A 24 11.39 13.84 -13.07
CA HIS A 24 11.00 12.44 -12.82
C HIS A 24 9.96 12.33 -11.71
N VAL A 25 8.91 11.56 -11.96
CA VAL A 25 7.90 11.22 -10.95
C VAL A 25 8.06 9.75 -10.60
N SER A 26 8.14 9.46 -9.31
CA SER A 26 8.30 8.08 -8.80
C SER A 26 7.37 7.84 -7.62
N LEU A 27 6.80 6.65 -7.55
CA LEU A 27 5.99 6.18 -6.42
C LEU A 27 6.82 5.27 -5.53
N VAL A 28 6.88 5.60 -4.24
CA VAL A 28 7.42 4.71 -3.21
C VAL A 28 6.27 3.93 -2.59
N GLU A 29 6.35 2.60 -2.66
CA GLU A 29 5.30 1.67 -2.22
C GLU A 29 5.80 0.87 -1.03
N PRO A 30 5.55 1.35 0.21
CA PRO A 30 6.17 0.80 1.41
C PRO A 30 5.79 -0.65 1.70
N GLY A 31 4.51 -1.02 1.50
CA GLY A 31 3.97 -2.27 2.02
C GLY A 31 3.84 -2.23 3.56
N PRO A 32 3.97 -3.37 4.28
CA PRO A 32 3.86 -3.41 5.73
C PRO A 32 5.07 -2.76 6.41
N ILE A 33 4.88 -1.54 6.93
CA ILE A 33 5.88 -0.80 7.71
C ILE A 33 5.43 -0.66 9.15
N ASP A 34 6.36 -0.76 10.09
CA ASP A 34 6.10 -0.52 11.50
C ASP A 34 5.97 0.97 11.76
N SER A 35 4.73 1.39 12.02
CA SER A 35 4.37 2.79 12.22
C SER A 35 3.10 2.90 13.07
N ARG A 36 2.79 4.11 13.51
CA ARG A 36 1.56 4.39 14.27
C ARG A 36 0.28 4.32 13.44
N PHE A 37 0.38 4.03 12.13
CA PHE A 37 -0.77 4.02 11.22
C PHE A 37 -1.91 3.11 11.69
N LEU A 38 -1.59 1.87 12.09
CA LEU A 38 -2.62 0.92 12.54
C LEU A 38 -3.30 1.37 13.83
N ALA A 39 -2.54 1.92 14.78
CA ALA A 39 -3.09 2.46 16.04
C ALA A 39 -4.03 3.64 15.77
N THR A 40 -3.61 4.58 14.93
CA THR A 40 -4.44 5.72 14.51
C THR A 40 -5.68 5.25 13.73
N ALA A 41 -5.53 4.29 12.83
CA ALA A 41 -6.65 3.72 12.08
C ALA A 41 -7.67 3.03 13.00
N LEU A 42 -7.21 2.30 14.01
CA LEU A 42 -8.07 1.68 15.02
C LEU A 42 -8.86 2.72 15.82
N GLU A 43 -8.18 3.75 16.32
CA GLU A 43 -8.80 4.87 17.04
C GLU A 43 -9.91 5.53 16.21
N LYS A 44 -9.62 5.88 14.97
CA LYS A 44 -10.59 6.51 14.05
C LYS A 44 -11.74 5.58 13.67
N PHE A 45 -11.45 4.29 13.49
CA PHE A 45 -12.48 3.29 13.22
C PHE A 45 -13.47 3.19 14.39
N LEU A 46 -12.97 3.03 15.60
CA LEU A 46 -13.81 2.90 16.80
C LEU A 46 -14.60 4.17 17.12
N GLY A 47 -14.04 5.35 16.83
CA GLY A 47 -14.70 6.63 17.09
C GLY A 47 -15.75 7.04 16.05
N ASN A 48 -15.69 6.50 14.83
CA ASN A 48 -16.52 6.99 13.73
C ASN A 48 -17.48 5.94 13.13
N ILE A 49 -17.32 4.67 13.46
CA ILE A 49 -18.09 3.59 12.81
C ILE A 49 -18.84 2.78 13.85
N ASP A 50 -20.16 2.81 13.77
CA ASP A 50 -21.03 1.88 14.51
C ASP A 50 -21.08 0.52 13.79
N TYR A 51 -20.02 -0.25 13.99
CA TYR A 51 -19.85 -1.53 13.30
C TYR A 51 -20.76 -2.64 13.85
N ARG A 52 -21.18 -2.54 15.12
CA ARG A 52 -21.97 -3.60 15.78
C ARG A 52 -23.39 -3.71 15.24
N ASN A 53 -23.99 -2.57 14.89
CA ASN A 53 -25.34 -2.50 14.33
C ASN A 53 -25.35 -2.58 12.80
N SER A 54 -24.21 -2.85 12.16
CA SER A 54 -24.09 -2.93 10.71
C SER A 54 -24.45 -4.33 10.20
N VAL A 55 -25.10 -4.42 9.03
CA VAL A 55 -25.27 -5.68 8.26
C VAL A 55 -23.92 -6.33 7.91
N HIS A 56 -22.81 -5.58 8.00
CA HIS A 56 -21.44 -6.03 7.76
C HIS A 56 -20.63 -6.27 9.04
N ALA A 57 -21.28 -6.40 10.22
CA ALA A 57 -20.62 -6.54 11.53
C ALA A 57 -19.50 -7.59 11.52
N ALA A 58 -19.76 -8.80 11.01
CA ALA A 58 -18.77 -9.87 10.92
C ALA A 58 -17.52 -9.50 10.08
N SER A 59 -17.69 -8.67 9.04
CA SER A 59 -16.56 -8.16 8.25
C SER A 59 -15.76 -7.10 9.02
N TYR A 60 -16.44 -6.24 9.75
CA TYR A 60 -15.82 -5.25 10.60
C TYR A 60 -15.04 -5.87 11.76
N GLU A 61 -15.54 -6.93 12.37
CA GLU A 61 -14.81 -7.67 13.43
C GLU A 61 -13.50 -8.27 12.90
N ARG A 62 -13.52 -8.86 11.70
CA ARG A 62 -12.28 -9.34 11.06
C ARG A 62 -11.28 -8.20 10.81
N GLN A 63 -11.75 -7.03 10.39
CA GLN A 63 -10.89 -5.85 10.21
C GLN A 63 -10.34 -5.34 11.54
N LEU A 64 -11.13 -5.35 12.61
CA LEU A 64 -10.68 -4.98 13.95
C LEU A 64 -9.55 -5.86 14.44
N GLY A 65 -9.62 -7.18 14.25
CA GLY A 65 -8.54 -8.10 14.59
C GLY A 65 -7.22 -7.75 13.88
N ARG A 66 -7.30 -7.28 12.63
CA ARG A 66 -6.11 -6.78 11.90
C ARG A 66 -5.57 -5.47 12.46
N LEU A 67 -6.44 -4.50 12.74
CA LEU A 67 -6.05 -3.20 13.28
C LEU A 67 -5.43 -3.34 14.67
N LYS A 68 -5.90 -4.29 15.48
CA LYS A 68 -5.33 -4.64 16.79
C LYS A 68 -3.98 -5.37 16.70
N GLY A 69 -3.56 -5.77 15.52
CA GLY A 69 -2.30 -6.48 15.31
C GLY A 69 -2.33 -7.96 15.69
N GLU A 70 -3.51 -8.54 15.86
CA GLU A 70 -3.70 -9.97 16.16
C GLU A 70 -3.12 -10.86 15.05
N ARG A 71 -3.07 -10.36 13.84
CA ARG A 71 -2.34 -10.95 12.71
C ARG A 71 -1.12 -10.10 12.38
N ARG A 72 0.03 -10.44 12.95
CA ARG A 72 1.30 -9.81 12.59
C ARG A 72 1.60 -10.07 11.12
N ALA A 73 1.68 -9.00 10.32
CA ALA A 73 2.19 -9.10 8.95
C ALA A 73 3.66 -9.56 8.99
N LYS A 74 3.94 -10.73 8.43
CA LYS A 74 5.34 -11.19 8.26
C LYS A 74 6.09 -10.22 7.36
N GLY A 75 7.35 -9.93 7.71
CA GLY A 75 8.20 -9.04 6.91
C GLY A 75 7.93 -7.55 7.08
N LYS A 76 7.36 -7.13 8.22
CA LYS A 76 7.23 -5.73 8.62
C LYS A 76 8.61 -5.13 8.84
N LEU A 77 8.91 -4.04 8.16
CA LEU A 77 10.16 -3.29 8.27
C LEU A 77 9.93 -1.99 9.02
N GLY A 78 10.99 -1.40 9.56
CA GLY A 78 10.93 -0.07 10.15
C GLY A 78 10.91 1.05 9.10
N PRO A 79 10.69 2.31 9.53
CA PRO A 79 10.68 3.48 8.63
C PRO A 79 11.99 3.69 7.88
N GLU A 80 13.12 3.25 8.43
CA GLU A 80 14.45 3.34 7.82
C GLU A 80 14.54 2.63 6.47
N ALA A 81 13.77 1.56 6.28
CA ALA A 81 13.69 0.86 5.00
C ALA A 81 13.05 1.73 3.90
N VAL A 82 12.11 2.60 4.27
CA VAL A 82 11.51 3.56 3.35
C VAL A 82 12.52 4.64 2.98
N MET A 83 13.29 5.13 3.97
CA MET A 83 14.33 6.14 3.75
C MET A 83 15.41 5.65 2.80
N ALA A 84 15.90 4.42 2.96
CA ALA A 84 16.89 3.83 2.07
C ALA A 84 16.40 3.74 0.60
N VAL A 85 15.12 3.42 0.42
CA VAL A 85 14.52 3.36 -0.93
C VAL A 85 14.29 4.75 -1.50
N LEU A 86 13.91 5.72 -0.68
CA LEU A 86 13.74 7.12 -1.08
C LEU A 86 15.08 7.72 -1.54
N GLU A 87 16.15 7.52 -0.77
CA GLU A 87 17.50 7.95 -1.13
C GLU A 87 17.93 7.37 -2.48
N LYS A 88 17.70 6.07 -2.68
CA LYS A 88 17.96 5.41 -3.97
C LYS A 88 17.16 6.01 -5.13
N ALA A 89 15.91 6.40 -4.90
CA ALA A 89 15.09 7.02 -5.93
C ALA A 89 15.59 8.43 -6.29
N LEU A 90 16.00 9.20 -5.28
CA LEU A 90 16.49 10.58 -5.44
C LEU A 90 17.87 10.66 -6.11
N THR A 91 18.74 9.67 -5.86
CA THR A 91 20.11 9.66 -6.39
C THR A 91 20.25 8.93 -7.72
N ALA A 92 19.20 8.24 -8.18
CA ALA A 92 19.24 7.51 -9.44
C ALA A 92 19.24 8.47 -10.63
N PRO A 93 20.16 8.33 -11.59
CA PRO A 93 20.17 9.18 -12.80
C PRO A 93 18.91 8.98 -13.66
N ASN A 94 18.32 7.79 -13.64
CA ASN A 94 17.05 7.46 -14.30
C ASN A 94 16.13 6.76 -13.30
N PRO A 95 15.40 7.50 -12.46
CA PRO A 95 14.56 6.89 -11.43
C PRO A 95 13.40 6.10 -12.03
N LYS A 96 13.14 4.94 -11.44
CA LYS A 96 12.04 4.05 -11.84
C LYS A 96 10.69 4.67 -11.48
N PRO A 97 9.61 4.34 -12.21
CA PRO A 97 8.27 4.81 -11.85
C PRO A 97 7.79 4.28 -10.49
N HIS A 98 8.20 3.06 -10.10
CA HIS A 98 7.78 2.41 -8.86
C HIS A 98 8.95 1.85 -8.08
N TYR A 99 8.92 2.06 -6.76
CA TYR A 99 9.89 1.56 -5.80
C TYR A 99 9.19 0.84 -4.66
N ALA A 100 9.10 -0.49 -4.72
CA ALA A 100 8.58 -1.29 -3.63
C ALA A 100 9.63 -1.47 -2.53
N VAL A 101 9.26 -1.17 -1.29
CA VAL A 101 10.16 -1.25 -0.13
C VAL A 101 10.24 -2.67 0.40
N THR A 102 9.10 -3.27 0.79
CA THR A 102 9.08 -4.60 1.38
C THR A 102 9.01 -5.71 0.33
N THR A 103 9.45 -6.91 0.70
CA THR A 103 9.32 -8.11 -0.14
C THR A 103 7.87 -8.41 -0.49
N VAL A 104 6.97 -8.20 0.49
CA VAL A 104 5.51 -8.38 0.28
C VAL A 104 4.99 -7.42 -0.79
N ALA A 105 5.40 -6.15 -0.76
CA ALA A 105 5.03 -5.18 -1.79
C ALA A 105 5.56 -5.59 -3.18
N ARG A 106 6.82 -6.03 -3.26
CA ARG A 106 7.42 -6.53 -4.52
C ARG A 106 6.68 -7.72 -5.09
N GLN A 107 6.35 -8.69 -4.24
CA GLN A 107 5.58 -9.87 -4.64
C GLN A 107 4.17 -9.50 -5.11
N GLY A 108 3.49 -8.59 -4.39
CA GLY A 108 2.18 -8.09 -4.78
C GLY A 108 2.19 -7.41 -6.15
N MET A 109 3.17 -6.55 -6.41
CA MET A 109 3.36 -5.90 -7.72
C MET A 109 3.62 -6.92 -8.83
N LEU A 110 4.46 -7.92 -8.57
CA LEU A 110 4.76 -8.97 -9.54
C LEU A 110 3.52 -9.81 -9.86
N LEU A 111 2.77 -10.21 -8.84
CA LEU A 111 1.51 -10.95 -9.00
C LEU A 111 0.48 -10.15 -9.78
N LYS A 112 0.31 -8.84 -9.47
CA LYS A 112 -0.57 -7.94 -10.23
C LYS A 112 -0.20 -7.87 -11.71
N LYS A 113 1.08 -7.97 -12.05
CA LYS A 113 1.57 -7.93 -13.43
C LYS A 113 1.39 -9.25 -14.18
N LEU A 114 1.50 -10.38 -13.48
CA LEU A 114 1.50 -11.71 -14.09
C LEU A 114 0.12 -12.36 -14.14
N LEU A 115 -0.77 -12.03 -13.19
CA LEU A 115 -2.09 -12.65 -13.10
C LEU A 115 -3.15 -11.84 -13.84
N PRO A 116 -4.10 -12.51 -14.52
CA PRO A 116 -5.33 -11.86 -14.96
C PRO A 116 -6.05 -11.18 -13.78
N ALA A 117 -6.71 -10.04 -14.03
CA ALA A 117 -7.33 -9.23 -12.98
C ALA A 117 -8.26 -10.03 -12.07
N ASP A 118 -9.12 -10.88 -12.63
CA ASP A 118 -10.06 -11.71 -11.87
C ASP A 118 -9.36 -12.69 -10.90
N MET A 119 -8.26 -13.30 -11.34
CA MET A 119 -7.47 -14.20 -10.51
C MET A 119 -6.78 -13.44 -9.39
N PHE A 120 -6.22 -12.28 -9.71
CA PHE A 120 -5.58 -11.40 -8.75
C PHE A 120 -6.56 -10.93 -7.66
N TYR A 121 -7.75 -10.47 -8.04
CA TYR A 121 -8.77 -10.03 -7.09
C TYR A 121 -9.32 -11.18 -6.22
N LYS A 122 -9.53 -12.36 -6.78
CA LYS A 122 -9.89 -13.56 -6.02
C LYS A 122 -8.81 -13.96 -5.00
N LEU A 123 -7.54 -13.82 -5.36
CA LEU A 123 -6.43 -14.11 -4.45
C LEU A 123 -6.40 -13.09 -3.29
N ILE A 124 -6.49 -11.80 -3.59
CA ILE A 124 -6.45 -10.75 -2.57
C ILE A 124 -7.65 -10.84 -1.63
N SER A 125 -8.85 -11.12 -2.14
CA SER A 125 -10.06 -11.25 -1.30
C SER A 125 -9.97 -12.37 -0.26
N ARG A 126 -9.15 -13.40 -0.51
CA ARG A 126 -8.90 -14.51 0.43
C ARG A 126 -7.85 -14.17 1.49
N VAL A 127 -6.93 -13.30 1.15
CA VAL A 127 -5.86 -12.83 2.07
C VAL A 127 -6.34 -11.63 2.90
N GLY A 128 -7.34 -10.94 2.40
CA GLY A 128 -8.07 -9.84 3.03
C GLY A 128 -9.13 -10.30 3.97
#